data_ea15e047aa33285c795b16dbe81d55bc
#
_entry.id   ea15e047aa33285c795b16dbe81d55bc
#
_cell.length_a   1.000
_cell.length_b   1.000
_cell.length_c   1.000
_cell.angle_alpha   90.00
_cell.angle_beta   90.00
_cell.angle_gamma   90.00
#
_symmetry.space_group_name_H-M   'P 1'
#
loop_
_entity.id
_entity.type
_entity.pdbx_description
1 polymer ?
#
loop_
_entity_poly.entity_id
_entity_poly.type
_entity_poly.pdbx_seq_one_letter_code
_entity_poly.pdbx_strand_id
1 'polypeptide(L)'
;MLSYRHAFHAGNHADVLKHFVQIQLHEYMNQKDTAYTYIDTHSGAGVYALDGGYASKNAEYETGIGPLWERKDMPKALAAYVNLVRGLNPSGKMRYYPGSPYCADKMMREQDRLRLFELHPADSKILADNFRKVEAHKAEQGERTRGRRVMIERNDGFQSMKALLPPPSRRALVLIDPPYEDKQDYRKTRDALDEALGRFPTGTFAVWYPLLQRMESRQF
;
A
#
# COMPACT_ATOMS: atom_id res chain seq x y z
N MET A 1 21.18 -3.20 -8.12
CA MET A 1 21.14 -1.87 -7.42
C MET A 1 19.69 -1.47 -7.37
N LEU A 2 19.13 -1.21 -6.19
CA LEU A 2 17.72 -0.77 -6.06
C LEU A 2 17.65 0.69 -6.51
N SER A 3 17.24 0.95 -7.76
CA SER A 3 17.18 2.28 -8.36
C SER A 3 15.77 2.86 -8.35
N TYR A 4 14.75 2.01 -8.35
CA TYR A 4 13.35 2.42 -8.35
C TYR A 4 12.98 3.22 -7.10
N ARG A 5 12.35 4.35 -7.34
CA ARG A 5 11.77 5.21 -6.29
C ARG A 5 10.33 5.53 -6.70
N HIS A 6 9.37 4.94 -6.00
CA HIS A 6 7.95 5.16 -6.27
C HIS A 6 7.53 6.64 -6.18
N ALA A 7 8.29 7.44 -5.45
CA ALA A 7 8.07 8.88 -5.33
C ALA A 7 7.98 9.64 -6.66
N PHE A 8 8.58 9.13 -7.76
CA PHE A 8 8.45 9.72 -9.09
C PHE A 8 7.05 9.53 -9.71
N HIS A 9 6.34 8.48 -9.30
CA HIS A 9 5.09 8.01 -9.89
C HIS A 9 3.89 8.21 -8.95
N ALA A 10 4.14 8.73 -7.75
CA ALA A 10 3.12 8.84 -6.70
C ALA A 10 1.89 9.62 -7.18
N GLY A 11 0.72 9.01 -7.03
CA GLY A 11 -0.56 9.60 -7.40
C GLY A 11 -0.90 9.53 -8.89
N ASN A 12 -0.14 8.80 -9.71
CA ASN A 12 -0.47 8.58 -11.11
C ASN A 12 -1.74 7.69 -11.25
N HIS A 13 -2.22 7.48 -12.49
CA HIS A 13 -3.44 6.69 -12.76
C HIS A 13 -3.33 5.24 -12.26
N ALA A 14 -2.13 4.65 -12.28
CA ALA A 14 -1.90 3.29 -11.79
C ALA A 14 -2.06 3.22 -10.27
N ASP A 15 -1.53 4.19 -9.54
CA ASP A 15 -1.73 4.34 -8.10
C ASP A 15 -3.19 4.57 -7.73
N VAL A 16 -3.89 5.42 -8.48
CA VAL A 16 -5.33 5.67 -8.28
C VAL A 16 -6.12 4.36 -8.36
N LEU A 17 -5.89 3.55 -9.40
CA LEU A 17 -6.58 2.27 -9.56
C LEU A 17 -6.20 1.29 -8.46
N LYS A 18 -4.90 1.13 -8.18
CA LYS A 18 -4.38 0.23 -7.15
C LYS A 18 -4.95 0.53 -5.77
N HIS A 19 -4.85 1.77 -5.33
CA HIS A 19 -5.32 2.16 -3.99
C HIS A 19 -6.84 2.19 -3.89
N PHE A 20 -7.57 2.52 -4.96
CA PHE A 20 -9.02 2.35 -5.01
C PHE A 20 -9.42 0.88 -4.78
N VAL A 21 -8.82 -0.06 -5.51
CA VAL A 21 -9.08 -1.50 -5.33
C VAL A 21 -8.68 -1.95 -3.92
N GLN A 22 -7.53 -1.53 -3.43
CA GLN A 22 -7.06 -1.84 -2.08
C GLN A 22 -8.09 -1.43 -1.01
N ILE A 23 -8.65 -0.23 -1.11
CA ILE A 23 -9.67 0.26 -0.16
C ILE A 23 -10.93 -0.62 -0.21
N GLN A 24 -11.39 -1.00 -1.40
CA GLN A 24 -12.54 -1.90 -1.53
C GLN A 24 -12.27 -3.28 -0.92
N LEU A 25 -11.06 -3.80 -1.04
CA LEU A 25 -10.66 -5.05 -0.37
C LEU A 25 -10.65 -4.90 1.16
N HIS A 26 -10.17 -3.78 1.70
CA HIS A 26 -10.25 -3.49 3.13
C HIS A 26 -11.72 -3.38 3.62
N GLU A 27 -12.59 -2.70 2.87
CA GLU A 27 -14.02 -2.62 3.17
C GLU A 27 -14.66 -4.02 3.21
N TYR A 28 -14.31 -4.89 2.28
CA TYR A 28 -14.75 -6.28 2.29
C TYR A 28 -14.23 -7.05 3.51
N MET A 29 -12.95 -6.89 3.86
CA MET A 29 -12.38 -7.54 5.04
C MET A 29 -13.05 -7.07 6.33
N ASN A 30 -13.46 -5.81 6.40
CA ASN A 30 -14.11 -5.19 7.56
C ASN A 30 -15.56 -5.64 7.77
N GLN A 31 -16.19 -6.34 6.82
CA GLN A 31 -17.54 -6.89 6.99
C GLN A 31 -17.63 -7.97 8.08
N LYS A 32 -16.51 -8.54 8.51
CA LYS A 32 -16.43 -9.51 9.62
C LYS A 32 -15.67 -8.90 10.79
N ASP A 33 -16.16 -9.11 12.01
CA ASP A 33 -15.52 -8.59 13.23
C ASP A 33 -14.18 -9.25 13.54
N THR A 34 -13.96 -10.49 13.07
CA THR A 34 -12.70 -11.19 13.26
C THR A 34 -11.53 -10.38 12.66
N ALA A 35 -10.49 -10.18 13.46
CA ALA A 35 -9.30 -9.47 13.05
C ALA A 35 -8.64 -10.09 11.82
N TYR A 36 -7.93 -9.27 11.04
CA TYR A 36 -7.09 -9.74 9.95
C TYR A 36 -5.71 -9.09 9.97
N THR A 37 -4.80 -9.70 9.23
CA THR A 37 -3.45 -9.17 9.01
C THR A 37 -3.35 -8.63 7.59
N TYR A 38 -2.97 -7.36 7.44
CA TYR A 38 -2.54 -6.81 6.17
C TYR A 38 -1.03 -6.97 6.04
N ILE A 39 -0.60 -7.50 4.90
CA ILE A 39 0.82 -7.70 4.56
C ILE A 39 1.09 -6.92 3.27
N ASP A 40 2.04 -6.00 3.33
CA ASP A 40 2.50 -5.22 2.19
C ASP A 40 3.94 -5.58 1.89
N THR A 41 4.16 -6.25 0.77
CA THR A 41 5.47 -6.81 0.44
C THR A 41 6.46 -5.77 -0.10
N HIS A 42 5.95 -4.62 -0.61
CA HIS A 42 6.75 -3.55 -1.19
C HIS A 42 6.14 -2.20 -0.81
N SER A 43 6.32 -1.82 0.44
CA SER A 43 5.57 -0.73 1.10
C SER A 43 5.96 0.68 0.65
N GLY A 44 7.11 0.86 0.00
CA GLY A 44 7.61 2.19 -0.35
C GLY A 44 7.79 3.10 0.86
N ALA A 45 7.64 4.40 0.65
CA ALA A 45 7.77 5.41 1.70
C ALA A 45 6.48 5.65 2.52
N GLY A 46 5.35 5.05 2.13
CA GLY A 46 4.07 5.15 2.80
C GLY A 46 3.31 6.46 2.60
N VAL A 47 3.98 7.59 2.50
CA VAL A 47 3.44 8.91 2.17
C VAL A 47 4.43 9.64 1.29
N TYR A 48 3.94 10.33 0.28
CA TYR A 48 4.74 11.04 -0.73
C TYR A 48 4.37 12.52 -0.79
N ALA A 49 5.38 13.41 -0.78
CA ALA A 49 5.17 14.83 -1.03
C ALA A 49 5.10 15.08 -2.54
N LEU A 50 4.03 15.74 -3.00
CA LEU A 50 3.80 16.05 -4.42
C LEU A 50 4.41 17.38 -4.84
N ASP A 51 4.58 18.31 -3.88
CA ASP A 51 5.05 19.67 -4.11
C ASP A 51 6.58 19.82 -4.07
N GLY A 52 7.32 18.73 -3.97
CA GLY A 52 8.76 18.76 -3.85
C GLY A 52 9.49 17.50 -4.32
N GLY A 53 10.77 17.67 -4.59
CA GLY A 53 11.69 16.56 -4.84
C GLY A 53 11.39 15.73 -6.09
N TYR A 54 11.03 14.48 -5.91
CA TYR A 54 10.90 13.51 -7.00
C TYR A 54 9.57 13.62 -7.74
N ALA A 55 8.45 13.81 -7.03
CA ALA A 55 7.11 13.82 -7.64
C ALA A 55 6.91 15.04 -8.56
N SER A 56 7.49 16.20 -8.23
CA SER A 56 7.37 17.41 -9.03
C SER A 56 8.12 17.34 -10.37
N LYS A 57 9.07 16.40 -10.53
CA LYS A 57 9.84 16.28 -11.78
C LYS A 57 9.00 15.72 -12.94
N ASN A 58 8.15 14.74 -12.65
CA ASN A 58 7.30 14.09 -13.66
C ASN A 58 5.85 14.58 -13.59
N ALA A 59 5.42 15.10 -12.43
CA ALA A 59 4.07 15.59 -12.17
C ALA A 59 2.94 14.60 -12.59
N GLU A 60 3.20 13.29 -12.53
CA GLU A 60 2.26 12.26 -12.99
C GLU A 60 0.94 12.26 -12.21
N TYR A 61 0.94 12.80 -10.98
CA TYR A 61 -0.27 13.01 -10.19
C TYR A 61 -1.27 13.96 -10.84
N GLU A 62 -0.83 14.88 -11.70
CA GLU A 62 -1.70 15.84 -12.41
C GLU A 62 -2.67 15.14 -13.36
N THR A 63 -2.27 14.01 -13.95
CA THR A 63 -3.13 13.18 -14.80
C THR A 63 -3.75 11.99 -14.08
N GLY A 64 -3.33 11.71 -12.86
CA GLY A 64 -3.82 10.65 -11.99
C GLY A 64 -4.89 11.13 -11.02
N ILE A 65 -4.47 11.43 -9.76
CA ILE A 65 -5.38 11.90 -8.71
C ILE A 65 -5.87 13.34 -8.95
N GLY A 66 -5.12 14.18 -9.68
CA GLY A 66 -5.45 15.58 -9.93
C GLY A 66 -6.87 15.80 -10.45
N PRO A 67 -7.32 15.15 -11.54
CA PRO A 67 -8.68 15.31 -12.08
C PRO A 67 -9.80 14.91 -11.10
N LEU A 68 -9.48 14.07 -10.11
CA LEU A 68 -10.44 13.63 -9.09
C LEU A 68 -10.47 14.57 -7.88
N TRP A 69 -9.44 15.40 -7.70
CA TRP A 69 -9.30 16.23 -6.51
C TRP A 69 -10.44 17.23 -6.33
N GLU A 70 -10.82 17.93 -7.38
CA GLU A 70 -11.90 18.92 -7.36
C GLU A 70 -13.28 18.34 -7.70
N ARG A 71 -13.32 17.07 -8.11
CA ARG A 71 -14.56 16.47 -8.57
C ARG A 71 -15.53 16.20 -7.42
N LYS A 72 -16.78 16.65 -7.56
CA LYS A 72 -17.85 16.45 -6.57
C LYS A 72 -18.81 15.32 -6.95
N ASP A 73 -18.94 15.06 -8.23
CA ASP A 73 -19.81 14.08 -8.84
C ASP A 73 -19.02 12.77 -9.06
N MET A 74 -19.03 11.90 -8.08
CA MET A 74 -18.32 10.61 -8.09
C MET A 74 -19.18 9.50 -7.49
N PRO A 75 -19.08 8.25 -8.00
CA PRO A 75 -19.63 7.10 -7.30
C PRO A 75 -19.12 7.02 -5.84
N LYS A 76 -19.96 6.55 -4.93
CA LYS A 76 -19.69 6.52 -3.48
C LYS A 76 -18.33 5.87 -3.15
N ALA A 77 -18.01 4.75 -3.80
CA ALA A 77 -16.75 4.04 -3.57
C ALA A 77 -15.52 4.88 -3.98
N LEU A 78 -15.60 5.57 -5.13
CA LEU A 78 -14.51 6.44 -5.59
C LEU A 78 -14.39 7.68 -4.70
N ALA A 79 -15.51 8.25 -4.26
CA ALA A 79 -15.53 9.36 -3.32
C ALA A 79 -14.86 9.00 -1.98
N ALA A 80 -15.07 7.78 -1.46
CA ALA A 80 -14.42 7.29 -0.25
C ALA A 80 -12.90 7.29 -0.40
N TYR A 81 -12.36 6.79 -1.51
CA TYR A 81 -10.93 6.85 -1.81
C TYR A 81 -10.41 8.28 -1.88
N VAL A 82 -11.07 9.17 -2.65
CA VAL A 82 -10.62 10.57 -2.79
C VAL A 82 -10.68 11.30 -1.44
N ASN A 83 -11.67 11.02 -0.62
CA ASN A 83 -11.79 11.60 0.73
C ASN A 83 -10.66 11.12 1.65
N LEU A 84 -10.19 9.88 1.51
CA LEU A 84 -9.01 9.41 2.24
C LEU A 84 -7.77 10.24 1.84
N VAL A 85 -7.57 10.49 0.55
CA VAL A 85 -6.47 11.35 0.05
C VAL A 85 -6.64 12.79 0.58
N ARG A 86 -7.85 13.34 0.56
CA ARG A 86 -8.16 14.68 1.11
C ARG A 86 -7.88 14.76 2.61
N GLY A 87 -8.17 13.71 3.37
CA GLY A 87 -7.89 13.62 4.80
C GLY A 87 -6.40 13.74 5.16
N LEU A 88 -5.51 13.37 4.24
CA LEU A 88 -4.07 13.60 4.38
C LEU A 88 -3.67 15.07 4.12
N ASN A 89 -4.57 15.88 3.54
CA ASN A 89 -4.35 17.25 3.10
C ASN A 89 -5.35 18.25 3.72
N PRO A 90 -5.37 18.44 5.05
CA PRO A 90 -6.39 19.25 5.74
C PRO A 90 -6.42 20.71 5.35
N SER A 91 -5.33 21.22 4.74
CA SER A 91 -5.27 22.60 4.22
C SER A 91 -6.10 22.81 2.94
N GLY A 92 -6.67 21.76 2.36
CA GLY A 92 -7.39 21.80 1.10
C GLY A 92 -6.49 21.83 -0.16
N LYS A 93 -5.18 21.96 0.01
CA LYS A 93 -4.20 21.88 -1.08
C LYS A 93 -3.64 20.46 -1.16
N MET A 94 -3.63 19.86 -2.34
CA MET A 94 -3.06 18.54 -2.58
C MET A 94 -1.52 18.61 -2.53
N ARG A 95 -0.95 18.35 -1.37
CA ARG A 95 0.50 18.36 -1.13
C ARG A 95 1.09 16.99 -0.88
N TYR A 96 0.27 16.07 -0.39
CA TYR A 96 0.68 14.72 -0.03
C TYR A 96 -0.20 13.69 -0.69
N TYR A 97 0.40 12.57 -1.05
CA TYR A 97 -0.31 11.42 -1.58
C TYR A 97 -0.05 10.18 -0.70
N PRO A 98 -1.08 9.41 -0.33
CA PRO A 98 -0.92 8.20 0.46
C PRO A 98 -0.40 7.05 -0.38
N GLY A 99 0.59 6.33 0.14
CA GLY A 99 0.93 4.99 -0.34
C GLY A 99 0.01 3.93 0.25
N SER A 100 0.17 2.69 -0.23
CA SER A 100 -0.61 1.53 0.24
C SER A 100 -0.58 1.34 1.77
N PRO A 101 0.56 1.55 2.49
CA PRO A 101 0.58 1.42 3.94
C PRO A 101 -0.33 2.42 4.66
N TYR A 102 -0.35 3.67 4.21
CA TYR A 102 -1.20 4.69 4.81
C TYR A 102 -2.68 4.43 4.51
N CYS A 103 -3.01 4.01 3.28
CA CYS A 103 -4.36 3.59 2.92
C CYS A 103 -4.84 2.45 3.83
N ALA A 104 -3.99 1.43 4.02
CA ALA A 104 -4.30 0.32 4.92
C ALA A 104 -4.51 0.78 6.36
N ASP A 105 -3.62 1.61 6.90
CA ASP A 105 -3.73 2.10 8.28
C ASP A 105 -5.06 2.84 8.54
N LYS A 106 -5.53 3.62 7.57
CA LYS A 106 -6.81 4.36 7.67
C LYS A 106 -8.05 3.47 7.56
N MET A 107 -7.93 2.32 6.91
CA MET A 107 -9.04 1.38 6.73
C MET A 107 -9.13 0.33 7.84
N MET A 108 -8.01 0.05 8.51
CA MET A 108 -7.90 -1.05 9.48
C MET A 108 -8.29 -0.61 10.89
N ARG A 109 -8.84 -1.56 11.65
CA ARG A 109 -9.34 -1.39 13.00
C ARG A 109 -8.23 -1.64 14.03
N GLU A 110 -8.47 -1.34 15.31
CA GLU A 110 -7.49 -1.53 16.39
C GLU A 110 -7.02 -2.98 16.56
N GLN A 111 -7.92 -3.95 16.34
CA GLN A 111 -7.58 -5.37 16.45
C GLN A 111 -6.77 -5.92 15.29
N ASP A 112 -6.75 -5.24 14.14
CA ASP A 112 -6.07 -5.69 12.94
C ASP A 112 -4.55 -5.43 13.03
N ARG A 113 -3.76 -6.10 12.20
CA ARG A 113 -2.30 -6.03 12.21
C ARG A 113 -1.76 -5.64 10.85
N LEU A 114 -0.84 -4.65 10.82
CA LEU A 114 -0.07 -4.25 9.64
C LEU A 114 1.32 -4.86 9.69
N ARG A 115 1.77 -5.43 8.58
CA ARG A 115 3.09 -5.99 8.37
C ARG A 115 3.65 -5.41 7.08
N LEU A 116 4.60 -4.48 7.21
CA LEU A 116 5.08 -3.63 6.14
C LEU A 116 6.56 -3.95 5.87
N PHE A 117 6.86 -4.27 4.62
CA PHE A 117 8.21 -4.63 4.19
C PHE A 117 8.69 -3.68 3.10
N GLU A 118 9.88 -3.14 3.28
CA GLU A 118 10.53 -2.27 2.31
C GLU A 118 12.04 -2.53 2.31
N LEU A 119 12.55 -2.99 1.18
CA LEU A 119 13.96 -3.37 1.07
C LEU A 119 14.88 -2.17 0.83
N HIS A 120 14.37 -1.12 0.15
CA HIS A 120 15.15 0.06 -0.16
C HIS A 120 15.46 0.86 1.14
N PRO A 121 16.74 1.07 1.50
CA PRO A 121 17.10 1.59 2.83
C PRO A 121 16.56 3.01 3.09
N ALA A 122 16.53 3.87 2.09
CA ALA A 122 16.03 5.23 2.26
C ALA A 122 14.49 5.24 2.42
N ASP A 123 13.75 4.45 1.62
CA ASP A 123 12.29 4.42 1.68
C ASP A 123 11.80 3.71 2.94
N SER A 124 12.49 2.66 3.39
CA SER A 124 12.21 2.00 4.68
C SER A 124 12.37 2.97 5.86
N LYS A 125 13.40 3.83 5.84
CA LYS A 125 13.59 4.86 6.86
C LYS A 125 12.45 5.88 6.83
N ILE A 126 12.10 6.39 5.64
CA ILE A 126 11.00 7.36 5.47
C ILE A 126 9.68 6.75 5.92
N LEU A 127 9.40 5.49 5.58
CA LEU A 127 8.23 4.74 6.01
C LEU A 127 8.12 4.71 7.55
N ALA A 128 9.20 4.33 8.22
CA ALA A 128 9.25 4.29 9.69
C ALA A 128 9.04 5.68 10.31
N ASP A 129 9.61 6.73 9.72
CA ASP A 129 9.46 8.12 10.17
C ASP A 129 8.01 8.61 10.00
N ASN A 130 7.39 8.30 8.86
CA ASN A 130 5.99 8.64 8.57
C ASN A 130 5.05 7.93 9.56
N PHE A 131 5.24 6.64 9.81
CA PHE A 131 4.39 5.90 10.75
C PHE A 131 4.59 6.33 12.20
N ARG A 132 5.79 6.77 12.62
CA ARG A 132 5.97 7.40 13.94
C ARG A 132 5.08 8.66 14.09
N LYS A 133 4.98 9.49 13.05
CA LYS A 133 4.11 10.69 13.06
C LYS A 133 2.63 10.30 13.11
N VAL A 134 2.22 9.28 12.35
CA VAL A 134 0.84 8.77 12.37
C VAL A 134 0.46 8.24 13.76
N GLU A 135 1.33 7.43 14.37
CA GLU A 135 1.09 6.89 15.72
C GLU A 135 1.09 7.98 16.80
N ALA A 136 1.97 8.98 16.70
CA ALA A 136 1.97 10.12 17.62
C ALA A 136 0.65 10.91 17.51
N HIS A 137 0.19 11.18 16.31
CA HIS A 137 -1.07 11.89 16.09
C HIS A 137 -2.30 11.12 16.62
N LYS A 138 -2.32 9.79 16.44
CA LYS A 138 -3.36 8.94 17.03
C LYS A 138 -3.34 8.98 18.56
N ALA A 139 -2.17 8.94 19.16
CA ALA A 139 -2.02 9.01 20.61
C ALA A 139 -2.53 10.36 21.17
N GLU A 140 -2.28 11.47 20.47
CA GLU A 140 -2.82 12.81 20.81
C GLU A 140 -4.34 12.85 20.75
N GLN A 141 -4.96 12.05 19.85
CA GLN A 141 -6.41 11.91 19.73
C GLN A 141 -7.01 10.90 20.73
N GLY A 142 -6.20 10.29 21.59
CA GLY A 142 -6.62 9.32 22.58
C GLY A 142 -6.88 7.92 22.00
N GLU A 143 -6.53 7.67 20.76
CA GLU A 143 -6.61 6.33 20.15
C GLU A 143 -5.55 5.42 20.78
N ARG A 144 -5.98 4.30 21.35
CA ARG A 144 -5.08 3.29 21.91
C ARG A 144 -5.05 2.06 21.01
N THR A 145 -3.84 1.67 20.59
CA THR A 145 -3.65 0.42 19.87
C THR A 145 -3.21 -0.69 20.84
N ARG A 146 -3.85 -1.85 20.74
CA ARG A 146 -3.47 -3.03 21.54
C ARG A 146 -2.21 -3.68 20.95
N GLY A 147 -1.12 -3.68 21.73
CA GLY A 147 0.13 -4.33 21.37
C GLY A 147 0.80 -3.69 20.12
N ARG A 148 1.65 -4.48 19.46
CA ARG A 148 2.40 -4.04 18.28
C ARG A 148 1.53 -4.16 17.03
N ARG A 149 0.64 -3.17 16.80
CA ARG A 149 -0.28 -3.16 15.67
C ARG A 149 0.47 -3.06 14.33
N VAL A 150 1.43 -2.16 14.25
CA VAL A 150 2.25 -1.94 13.06
C VAL A 150 3.64 -2.52 13.27
N MET A 151 4.12 -3.29 12.29
CA MET A 151 5.47 -3.80 12.20
C MET A 151 6.05 -3.38 10.85
N ILE A 152 7.17 -2.70 10.88
CA ILE A 152 7.91 -2.25 9.69
C ILE A 152 9.28 -2.90 9.73
N GLU A 153 9.64 -3.61 8.67
CA GLU A 153 10.93 -4.28 8.57
C GLU A 153 11.60 -3.99 7.23
N ARG A 154 12.91 -3.75 7.29
CA ARG A 154 13.74 -3.68 6.10
C ARG A 154 14.19 -5.07 5.68
N ASN A 155 13.26 -5.78 5.04
CA ASN A 155 13.44 -7.16 4.57
C ASN A 155 12.84 -7.36 3.18
N ASP A 156 13.23 -8.47 2.54
CA ASP A 156 12.56 -8.96 1.33
C ASP A 156 11.12 -9.36 1.66
N GLY A 157 10.17 -8.66 1.04
CA GLY A 157 8.74 -8.86 1.29
C GLY A 157 8.23 -10.22 0.85
N PHE A 158 8.78 -10.81 -0.22
CA PHE A 158 8.41 -12.15 -0.67
C PHE A 158 8.78 -13.20 0.37
N GLN A 159 10.00 -13.12 0.93
CA GLN A 159 10.45 -14.05 1.98
C GLN A 159 9.68 -13.84 3.29
N SER A 160 9.46 -12.58 3.66
CA SER A 160 8.76 -12.23 4.90
C SER A 160 7.29 -12.64 4.88
N MET A 161 6.60 -12.50 3.74
CA MET A 161 5.23 -12.96 3.55
C MET A 161 5.08 -14.46 3.87
N LYS A 162 6.01 -15.28 3.42
CA LYS A 162 6.00 -16.74 3.65
C LYS A 162 6.03 -17.09 5.13
N ALA A 163 6.81 -16.35 5.92
CA ALA A 163 6.93 -16.57 7.37
C ALA A 163 5.67 -16.16 8.15
N LEU A 164 4.83 -15.28 7.57
CA LEU A 164 3.63 -14.74 8.21
C LEU A 164 2.34 -15.48 7.84
N LEU A 165 2.38 -16.40 6.89
CA LEU A 165 1.20 -17.12 6.40
C LEU A 165 1.17 -18.59 6.88
N PRO A 166 0.02 -19.06 7.41
CA PRO A 166 -1.17 -18.29 7.76
C PRO A 166 -1.00 -17.47 9.04
N PRO A 167 -1.62 -16.28 9.16
CA PRO A 167 -1.57 -15.51 10.39
C PRO A 167 -2.42 -16.17 11.50
N PRO A 168 -2.20 -15.82 12.79
CA PRO A 168 -2.97 -16.41 13.90
C PRO A 168 -4.49 -16.21 13.78
N SER A 169 -4.94 -15.10 13.21
CA SER A 169 -6.36 -14.83 12.94
C SER A 169 -6.95 -15.67 11.81
N ARG A 170 -6.11 -16.37 11.03
CA ARG A 170 -6.46 -17.10 9.80
C ARG A 170 -7.23 -16.23 8.79
N ARG A 171 -6.97 -14.92 8.81
CA ARG A 171 -7.49 -13.94 7.86
C ARG A 171 -6.36 -12.99 7.47
N ALA A 172 -6.10 -12.86 6.18
CA ALA A 172 -5.10 -11.92 5.66
C ALA A 172 -5.56 -11.28 4.35
N LEU A 173 -5.13 -10.03 4.17
CA LEU A 173 -5.08 -9.33 2.90
C LEU A 173 -3.60 -9.06 2.60
N VAL A 174 -3.10 -9.60 1.50
CA VAL A 174 -1.71 -9.45 1.07
C VAL A 174 -1.66 -8.62 -0.20
N LEU A 175 -0.92 -7.52 -0.20
CA LEU A 175 -0.60 -6.75 -1.39
C LEU A 175 0.82 -7.10 -1.86
N ILE A 176 0.94 -7.50 -3.14
CA ILE A 176 2.18 -7.84 -3.80
C ILE A 176 2.37 -6.86 -4.96
N ASP A 177 3.29 -5.92 -4.81
CA ASP A 177 3.51 -4.81 -5.77
C ASP A 177 5.01 -4.51 -5.94
N PRO A 178 5.80 -5.46 -6.51
CA PRO A 178 7.21 -5.20 -6.79
C PRO A 178 7.37 -4.17 -7.91
N PRO A 179 8.55 -3.54 -8.03
CA PRO A 179 8.78 -2.47 -9.01
C PRO A 179 8.80 -2.94 -10.47
N TYR A 180 8.95 -4.23 -10.74
CA TYR A 180 9.06 -4.82 -12.08
C TYR A 180 10.17 -4.20 -12.95
N GLU A 181 11.18 -3.61 -12.34
CA GLU A 181 12.41 -3.18 -13.05
C GLU A 181 13.20 -4.41 -13.54
N ASP A 182 13.30 -5.43 -12.70
CA ASP A 182 13.88 -6.71 -13.05
C ASP A 182 12.81 -7.61 -13.69
N LYS A 183 13.13 -8.16 -14.85
CA LYS A 183 12.28 -9.15 -15.54
C LYS A 183 11.98 -10.38 -14.66
N GLN A 184 12.87 -10.67 -13.72
CA GLN A 184 12.67 -11.75 -12.76
C GLN A 184 11.55 -11.48 -11.76
N ASP A 185 11.11 -10.23 -11.58
CA ASP A 185 10.06 -9.89 -10.61
C ASP A 185 8.73 -10.56 -10.97
N TYR A 186 8.40 -10.73 -12.24
CA TYR A 186 7.23 -11.51 -12.66
C TYR A 186 7.32 -12.96 -12.15
N ARG A 187 8.46 -13.62 -12.37
CA ARG A 187 8.67 -14.99 -11.90
C ARG A 187 8.67 -15.07 -10.37
N LYS A 188 9.38 -14.15 -9.70
CA LYS A 188 9.40 -14.11 -8.23
C LYS A 188 8.00 -13.91 -7.64
N THR A 189 7.20 -13.04 -8.25
CA THR A 189 5.80 -12.80 -7.84
C THR A 189 4.96 -14.06 -7.98
N ARG A 190 5.02 -14.74 -9.14
CA ARG A 190 4.30 -15.99 -9.37
C ARG A 190 4.72 -17.05 -8.35
N ASP A 191 6.02 -17.30 -8.21
CA ASP A 191 6.56 -18.35 -7.34
C ASP A 191 6.20 -18.07 -5.86
N ALA A 192 6.23 -16.80 -5.44
CA ALA A 192 5.83 -16.38 -4.10
C ALA A 192 4.31 -16.54 -3.87
N LEU A 193 3.50 -16.22 -4.88
CA LEU A 193 2.05 -16.40 -4.83
C LEU A 193 1.66 -17.88 -4.76
N ASP A 194 2.27 -18.72 -5.58
CA ASP A 194 2.03 -20.19 -5.58
C ASP A 194 2.35 -20.78 -4.20
N GLU A 195 3.49 -20.42 -3.61
CA GLU A 195 3.85 -20.88 -2.28
C GLU A 195 2.88 -20.34 -1.21
N ALA A 196 2.48 -19.08 -1.30
CA ALA A 196 1.54 -18.48 -0.36
C ALA A 196 0.16 -19.13 -0.42
N LEU A 197 -0.34 -19.44 -1.62
CA LEU A 197 -1.60 -20.15 -1.83
C LEU A 197 -1.52 -21.60 -1.32
N GLY A 198 -0.39 -22.27 -1.50
CA GLY A 198 -0.17 -23.61 -0.93
C GLY A 198 -0.22 -23.61 0.60
N ARG A 199 0.28 -22.56 1.26
CA ARG A 199 0.26 -22.41 2.72
C ARG A 199 -1.07 -21.92 3.26
N PHE A 200 -1.71 -21.02 2.54
CA PHE A 200 -2.91 -20.30 3.00
C PHE A 200 -3.90 -20.06 1.84
N PRO A 201 -4.58 -21.10 1.34
CA PRO A 201 -5.46 -21.02 0.16
C PRO A 201 -6.70 -20.14 0.38
N THR A 202 -7.06 -19.84 1.64
CA THR A 202 -8.20 -18.97 1.99
C THR A 202 -7.82 -17.51 2.20
N GLY A 203 -6.56 -17.14 1.94
CA GLY A 203 -6.07 -15.79 1.99
C GLY A 203 -6.63 -14.93 0.85
N THR A 204 -6.67 -13.61 1.07
CA THR A 204 -6.94 -12.65 0.00
C THR A 204 -5.62 -12.08 -0.49
N PHE A 205 -5.30 -12.31 -1.77
CA PHE A 205 -4.06 -11.84 -2.38
C PHE A 205 -4.39 -10.85 -3.49
N ALA A 206 -3.85 -9.64 -3.38
CA ALA A 206 -3.91 -8.60 -4.41
C ALA A 206 -2.54 -8.48 -5.07
N VAL A 207 -2.44 -8.85 -6.33
CA VAL A 207 -1.21 -8.74 -7.11
C VAL A 207 -1.36 -7.58 -8.08
N TRP A 208 -0.49 -6.58 -7.93
CA TRP A 208 -0.39 -5.49 -8.87
C TRP A 208 0.76 -5.75 -9.83
N TYR A 209 0.52 -5.64 -11.13
CA TYR A 209 1.55 -5.78 -12.16
C TYR A 209 1.24 -4.93 -13.38
N PRO A 210 2.26 -4.38 -14.06
CA PRO A 210 2.06 -3.59 -15.27
C PRO A 210 1.85 -4.50 -16.48
N LEU A 211 0.88 -4.13 -17.33
CA LEU A 211 0.67 -4.78 -18.63
C LEU A 211 1.66 -4.20 -19.66
N LEU A 212 2.92 -4.61 -19.59
CA LEU A 212 3.96 -4.18 -20.51
C LEU A 212 3.92 -5.02 -21.80
N GLN A 213 4.40 -4.44 -22.92
CA GLN A 213 4.60 -5.18 -24.17
C GLN A 213 5.87 -6.08 -24.13
N ARG A 214 5.99 -6.86 -23.05
CA ARG A 214 7.11 -7.79 -22.82
C ARG A 214 6.54 -9.21 -22.71
N MET A 215 7.35 -10.20 -23.11
CA MET A 215 6.95 -11.62 -23.05
C MET A 215 6.59 -12.03 -21.62
N GLU A 216 7.39 -11.59 -20.66
CA GLU A 216 7.22 -11.90 -19.23
C GLU A 216 5.86 -11.43 -18.70
N SER A 217 5.39 -10.25 -19.12
CA SER A 217 4.08 -9.72 -18.75
C SER A 217 2.91 -10.49 -19.39
N ARG A 218 3.13 -11.09 -20.59
CA ARG A 218 2.10 -11.85 -21.30
C ARG A 218 1.96 -13.29 -20.78
N GLN A 219 3.00 -13.80 -20.14
CA GLN A 219 3.05 -15.17 -19.60
C GLN A 219 2.72 -15.23 -18.09
N PHE A 220 2.58 -14.07 -17.46
CA PHE A 220 2.20 -13.92 -16.05
C PHE A 220 0.69 -14.08 -15.85
#